data_67bbd9bc8dd6317c2c234e1b3a429d41
#
_entry.id   67bbd9bc8dd6317c2c234e1b3a429d41
#
_cell.length_a   1.000
_cell.length_b   1.000
_cell.length_c   1.000
_cell.angle_alpha   90.00
_cell.angle_beta   90.00
_cell.angle_gamma   90.00
#
_symmetry.space_group_name_H-M   'P 1'
#
loop_
_entity.id
_entity.type
_entity.pdbx_description
1 polymer ?
#
loop_
_entity_poly.entity_id
_entity_poly.type
_entity_poly.pdbx_seq_one_letter_code
_entity_poly.pdbx_strand_id
1 'polypeptide(L)'
;EKLATISGGQKHVVTAPVFLAFCADLSRVEIAAQMNDVSIDGSNLELSLVATIDAALVGMSAYLAAESLGLRGVMIGAVRNDPVETARILRLPHLSYCVYGMCLGWPDEAPEQKPRMQHGAIAHPEHYGAGLGSTSAEAALADYDSALADHYASVGKPTTADSWTRETITKIKGRPRDELRGQLKQLGFDFG
;
A
#
# COMPACT_ATOMS: atom_id res chain seq x y z
N GLU A 1 17.62 8.14 -4.41
CA GLU A 1 17.18 9.25 -5.29
C GLU A 1 16.24 8.73 -6.41
N LYS A 2 16.63 7.73 -7.23
CA LYS A 2 15.81 7.23 -8.35
C LYS A 2 14.42 6.76 -7.91
N LEU A 3 14.30 6.01 -6.80
CA LEU A 3 13.01 5.60 -6.26
C LEU A 3 12.18 6.79 -5.77
N ALA A 4 12.82 7.84 -5.26
CA ALA A 4 12.13 9.06 -4.88
C ALA A 4 11.50 9.77 -6.10
N THR A 5 12.21 9.79 -7.23
CA THR A 5 11.66 10.35 -8.49
C THR A 5 10.40 9.61 -8.91
N ILE A 6 10.43 8.27 -8.96
CA ILE A 6 9.25 7.44 -9.26
C ILE A 6 8.12 7.71 -8.25
N SER A 7 8.48 7.89 -6.98
CA SER A 7 7.52 8.12 -5.89
C SER A 7 7.00 9.55 -5.80
N GLY A 8 7.16 10.36 -6.85
CA GLY A 8 6.64 11.74 -6.89
C GLY A 8 7.45 12.74 -6.05
N GLY A 9 8.74 12.51 -5.85
CA GLY A 9 9.65 13.41 -5.15
C GLY A 9 9.46 13.44 -3.62
N GLN A 10 8.85 12.41 -3.03
CA GLN A 10 8.59 12.36 -1.59
C GLN A 10 9.91 12.44 -0.80
N LYS A 11 10.07 13.51 -0.01
CA LYS A 11 11.31 13.81 0.72
C LYS A 11 11.78 12.66 1.61
N HIS A 12 10.87 12.02 2.33
CA HIS A 12 11.20 10.92 3.24
C HIS A 12 11.76 9.68 2.52
N VAL A 13 11.51 9.48 1.22
CA VAL A 13 12.13 8.40 0.43
C VAL A 13 13.63 8.65 0.23
N VAL A 14 14.06 9.91 0.31
CA VAL A 14 15.49 10.28 0.20
C VAL A 14 16.14 10.34 1.58
N THR A 15 15.44 10.88 2.58
CA THR A 15 16.02 11.21 3.87
C THR A 15 15.95 10.10 4.91
N ALA A 16 15.03 9.14 4.77
CA ALA A 16 14.94 8.02 5.68
C ALA A 16 16.24 7.17 5.64
N PRO A 17 16.75 6.76 6.80
CA PRO A 17 17.98 5.97 6.88
C PRO A 17 17.81 4.56 6.29
N VAL A 18 16.58 4.03 6.27
CA VAL A 18 16.28 2.71 5.74
C VAL A 18 15.07 2.78 4.80
N PHE A 19 15.20 2.15 3.65
CA PHE A 19 14.09 1.88 2.72
C PHE A 19 13.99 0.37 2.51
N LEU A 20 12.89 -0.23 2.90
CA LEU A 20 12.57 -1.63 2.65
C LEU A 20 11.66 -1.72 1.43
N ALA A 21 11.97 -2.62 0.51
CA ALA A 21 11.12 -2.95 -0.64
C ALA A 21 10.46 -4.31 -0.39
N PHE A 22 9.14 -4.34 -0.31
CA PHE A 22 8.36 -5.57 -0.17
C PHE A 22 7.91 -6.02 -1.56
N CYS A 23 8.41 -7.17 -1.95
CA CYS A 23 8.24 -7.67 -3.31
C CYS A 23 7.40 -8.95 -3.31
N ALA A 24 6.42 -9.01 -4.21
CA ALA A 24 5.84 -10.27 -4.64
C ALA A 24 6.91 -10.98 -5.48
N ASP A 25 7.23 -12.22 -5.14
CA ASP A 25 8.31 -12.99 -5.75
C ASP A 25 7.89 -14.44 -6.00
N LEU A 26 7.65 -14.77 -7.26
CA LEU A 26 7.36 -16.11 -7.74
C LEU A 26 8.59 -16.79 -8.36
N SER A 27 9.75 -16.13 -8.41
CA SER A 27 10.96 -16.68 -9.04
C SER A 27 11.42 -17.99 -8.40
N ARG A 28 11.27 -18.12 -7.06
CA ARG A 28 11.59 -19.38 -6.36
C ARG A 28 10.59 -20.49 -6.65
N VAL A 29 9.31 -20.12 -6.85
CA VAL A 29 8.27 -21.08 -7.25
C VAL A 29 8.53 -21.57 -8.68
N GLU A 30 8.97 -20.68 -9.57
CA GLU A 30 9.41 -21.05 -10.92
C GLU A 30 10.58 -22.06 -10.89
N ILE A 31 11.60 -21.79 -10.08
CA ILE A 31 12.72 -22.72 -9.92
C ILE A 31 12.24 -24.08 -9.40
N ALA A 32 11.37 -24.08 -8.37
CA ALA A 32 10.82 -25.32 -7.82
C ALA A 32 9.98 -26.10 -8.86
N ALA A 33 9.22 -25.41 -9.70
CA ALA A 33 8.47 -26.00 -10.80
C ALA A 33 9.41 -26.65 -11.83
N GLN A 34 10.45 -25.93 -12.25
CA GLN A 34 11.46 -26.44 -13.18
C GLN A 34 12.19 -27.67 -12.63
N MET A 35 12.50 -27.71 -11.34
CA MET A 35 13.09 -28.91 -10.68
C MET A 35 12.18 -30.14 -10.70
N ASN A 36 10.90 -29.97 -10.99
CA ASN A 36 9.90 -31.04 -11.07
C ASN A 36 9.29 -31.19 -12.47
N ASP A 37 9.97 -30.69 -13.50
CA ASP A 37 9.54 -30.75 -14.91
C ASP A 37 8.14 -30.12 -15.15
N VAL A 38 7.80 -29.07 -14.37
CA VAL A 38 6.57 -28.29 -14.50
C VAL A 38 6.93 -26.85 -14.83
N SER A 39 6.09 -26.17 -15.60
CA SER A 39 6.16 -24.72 -15.80
C SER A 39 5.06 -24.02 -15.02
N ILE A 40 5.38 -22.87 -14.44
CA ILE A 40 4.37 -21.96 -13.92
C ILE A 40 4.06 -20.91 -14.97
N ASP A 41 2.81 -20.48 -15.00
CA ASP A 41 2.33 -19.41 -15.84
C ASP A 41 1.98 -18.21 -14.96
N GLY A 42 2.62 -17.06 -15.24
CA GLY A 42 2.32 -15.79 -14.56
C GLY A 42 0.90 -15.27 -14.81
N SER A 43 0.15 -15.89 -15.74
CA SER A 43 -1.28 -15.60 -15.94
C SER A 43 -2.16 -16.21 -14.85
N ASN A 44 -1.62 -17.04 -13.96
CA ASN A 44 -2.38 -17.57 -12.84
C ASN A 44 -2.63 -16.48 -11.80
N LEU A 45 -3.85 -15.97 -11.80
CA LEU A 45 -4.29 -14.89 -10.90
C LEU A 45 -4.07 -15.26 -9.42
N GLU A 46 -4.35 -16.50 -9.03
CA GLU A 46 -4.18 -16.98 -7.65
C GLU A 46 -2.72 -16.83 -7.18
N LEU A 47 -1.75 -17.28 -7.99
CA LEU A 47 -0.33 -17.12 -7.65
C LEU A 47 0.06 -15.65 -7.49
N SER A 48 -0.45 -14.79 -8.38
CA SER A 48 -0.19 -13.35 -8.32
C SER A 48 -0.78 -12.71 -7.06
N LEU A 49 -2.00 -13.10 -6.69
CA LEU A 49 -2.67 -12.62 -5.47
C LEU A 49 -1.96 -13.10 -4.22
N VAL A 50 -1.65 -14.39 -4.11
CA VAL A 50 -0.95 -14.96 -2.96
C VAL A 50 0.39 -14.28 -2.73
N ALA A 51 1.22 -14.15 -3.78
CA ALA A 51 2.52 -13.49 -3.65
C ALA A 51 2.39 -12.01 -3.20
N THR A 52 1.36 -11.31 -3.68
CA THR A 52 1.09 -9.92 -3.29
C THR A 52 0.63 -9.82 -1.84
N ILE A 53 -0.26 -10.72 -1.40
CA ILE A 53 -0.76 -10.79 -0.02
C ILE A 53 0.39 -11.13 0.94
N ASP A 54 1.21 -12.11 0.61
CA ASP A 54 2.38 -12.49 1.43
C ASP A 54 3.34 -11.32 1.63
N ALA A 55 3.64 -10.58 0.56
CA ALA A 55 4.47 -9.37 0.68
C ALA A 55 3.84 -8.32 1.62
N ALA A 56 2.52 -8.17 1.59
CA ALA A 56 1.81 -7.24 2.48
C ALA A 56 1.85 -7.69 3.95
N LEU A 57 1.66 -8.99 4.23
CA LEU A 57 1.71 -9.57 5.57
C LEU A 57 3.11 -9.45 6.19
N VAL A 58 4.14 -9.78 5.42
CA VAL A 58 5.54 -9.63 5.84
C VAL A 58 5.85 -8.16 6.15
N GLY A 59 5.39 -7.25 5.31
CA GLY A 59 5.63 -5.84 5.53
C GLY A 59 4.92 -5.27 6.76
N MET A 60 3.69 -5.70 7.04
CA MET A 60 3.02 -5.31 8.28
C MET A 60 3.73 -5.86 9.51
N SER A 61 4.20 -7.11 9.45
CA SER A 61 4.99 -7.73 10.52
C SER A 61 6.31 -6.97 10.76
N ALA A 62 7.00 -6.57 9.69
CA ALA A 62 8.21 -5.76 9.76
C ALA A 62 7.94 -4.37 10.38
N TYR A 63 6.81 -3.74 10.03
CA TYR A 63 6.39 -2.46 10.62
C TYR A 63 6.19 -2.59 12.14
N LEU A 64 5.43 -3.58 12.60
CA LEU A 64 5.18 -3.81 14.03
C LEU A 64 6.48 -4.12 14.79
N ALA A 65 7.36 -4.92 14.20
CA ALA A 65 8.68 -5.18 14.78
C ALA A 65 9.52 -3.90 14.89
N ALA A 66 9.52 -3.04 13.85
CA ALA A 66 10.20 -1.76 13.89
C ALA A 66 9.64 -0.83 14.99
N GLU A 67 8.30 -0.77 15.13
CA GLU A 67 7.67 0.01 16.20
C GLU A 67 8.05 -0.48 17.60
N SER A 68 8.17 -1.79 17.80
CA SER A 68 8.62 -2.36 19.09
C SER A 68 10.04 -1.96 19.46
N LEU A 69 10.85 -1.57 18.48
CA LEU A 69 12.21 -1.04 18.67
C LEU A 69 12.25 0.50 18.76
N GLY A 70 11.10 1.18 18.79
CA GLY A 70 10.98 2.62 18.86
C GLY A 70 11.14 3.33 17.50
N LEU A 71 11.30 2.60 16.42
CA LEU A 71 11.30 3.17 15.07
C LEU A 71 9.88 3.56 14.63
N ARG A 72 9.79 4.38 13.60
CA ARG A 72 8.54 4.71 12.90
C ARG A 72 8.72 4.52 11.41
N GLY A 73 7.61 4.25 10.73
CA GLY A 73 7.64 3.98 9.31
C GLY A 73 6.49 4.60 8.54
N VAL A 74 6.70 4.76 7.25
CA VAL A 74 5.64 5.14 6.31
C VAL A 74 5.70 4.27 5.07
N MET A 75 4.54 3.76 4.66
CA MET A 75 4.42 2.89 3.49
C MET A 75 4.35 3.71 2.20
N ILE A 76 5.15 3.31 1.21
CA ILE A 76 5.35 4.03 -0.05
C ILE A 76 4.72 3.23 -1.21
N GLY A 77 3.42 3.43 -1.43
CA GLY A 77 2.73 2.80 -2.55
C GLY A 77 3.10 3.41 -3.92
N ALA A 78 3.73 4.58 -3.92
CA ALA A 78 4.09 5.30 -5.13
C ALA A 78 5.23 4.64 -5.94
N VAL A 79 5.91 3.64 -5.41
CA VAL A 79 6.83 2.78 -6.19
C VAL A 79 6.13 2.08 -7.38
N ARG A 80 4.81 1.93 -7.31
CA ARG A 80 3.99 1.39 -8.42
C ARG A 80 3.58 2.42 -9.47
N ASN A 81 4.08 3.65 -9.39
CA ASN A 81 3.89 4.62 -10.48
C ASN A 81 4.66 4.18 -11.73
N ASP A 82 5.77 3.46 -11.54
CA ASP A 82 6.51 2.77 -12.58
C ASP A 82 7.13 1.48 -12.00
N PRO A 83 6.38 0.37 -11.99
CA PRO A 83 6.87 -0.89 -11.44
C PRO A 83 7.99 -1.52 -12.25
N VAL A 84 8.06 -1.27 -13.56
CA VAL A 84 9.11 -1.79 -14.44
C VAL A 84 10.44 -1.10 -14.11
N GLU A 85 10.45 0.24 -14.02
CA GLU A 85 11.66 0.96 -13.63
C GLU A 85 12.04 0.68 -12.18
N THR A 86 11.05 0.53 -11.28
CA THR A 86 11.31 0.10 -9.89
C THR A 86 11.99 -1.26 -9.84
N ALA A 87 11.49 -2.24 -10.59
CA ALA A 87 12.10 -3.57 -10.69
C ALA A 87 13.54 -3.49 -11.24
N ARG A 88 13.76 -2.66 -12.28
CA ARG A 88 15.09 -2.42 -12.85
C ARG A 88 16.07 -1.82 -11.83
N ILE A 89 15.64 -0.81 -11.07
CA ILE A 89 16.47 -0.18 -10.03
C ILE A 89 16.83 -1.16 -8.93
N LEU A 90 15.87 -1.97 -8.49
CA LEU A 90 16.05 -2.99 -7.47
C LEU A 90 16.71 -4.29 -7.99
N ARG A 91 16.91 -4.39 -9.31
CA ARG A 91 17.43 -5.58 -9.99
C ARG A 91 16.61 -6.84 -9.69
N LEU A 92 15.28 -6.69 -9.68
CA LEU A 92 14.40 -7.81 -9.47
C LEU A 92 14.40 -8.75 -10.68
N PRO A 93 14.34 -10.07 -10.47
CA PRO A 93 14.21 -11.02 -11.58
C PRO A 93 12.81 -10.96 -12.20
N HIS A 94 12.63 -11.63 -13.33
CA HIS A 94 11.29 -11.92 -13.87
C HIS A 94 10.44 -12.64 -12.79
N LEU A 95 9.14 -12.50 -12.85
CA LEU A 95 8.22 -13.01 -11.83
C LEU A 95 8.45 -12.38 -10.43
N SER A 96 8.95 -11.13 -10.40
CA SER A 96 9.05 -10.35 -9.17
C SER A 96 8.70 -8.89 -9.41
N TYR A 97 7.92 -8.28 -8.50
CA TYR A 97 7.69 -6.84 -8.53
C TYR A 97 7.58 -6.26 -7.12
N CYS A 98 7.90 -4.97 -6.97
CA CYS A 98 7.77 -4.27 -5.70
C CYS A 98 6.31 -3.86 -5.46
N VAL A 99 5.68 -4.49 -4.47
CA VAL A 99 4.29 -4.21 -4.07
C VAL A 99 4.20 -2.83 -3.42
N TYR A 100 5.11 -2.53 -2.51
CA TYR A 100 5.30 -1.21 -1.90
C TYR A 100 6.66 -1.12 -1.22
N GLY A 101 7.10 0.11 -0.96
CA GLY A 101 8.24 0.39 -0.12
C GLY A 101 7.83 0.80 1.29
N MET A 102 8.77 0.81 2.21
CA MET A 102 8.61 1.37 3.54
C MET A 102 9.86 2.16 3.91
N CYS A 103 9.70 3.42 4.26
CA CYS A 103 10.73 4.21 4.89
C CYS A 103 10.68 3.98 6.39
N LEU A 104 11.81 3.69 7.02
CA LEU A 104 11.95 3.50 8.47
C LEU A 104 13.03 4.42 9.01
N GLY A 105 12.83 4.90 10.24
CA GLY A 105 13.80 5.71 10.96
C GLY A 105 13.31 6.10 12.34
N TRP A 106 14.15 6.81 13.08
CA TRP A 106 13.72 7.47 14.30
C TRP A 106 12.83 8.65 13.94
N PRO A 107 11.66 8.82 14.60
CA PRO A 107 10.73 9.89 14.25
C PRO A 107 11.34 11.26 14.61
N ASP A 108 11.24 12.19 13.70
CA ASP A 108 11.59 13.60 13.88
C ASP A 108 10.34 14.46 14.22
N GLU A 109 9.15 13.85 14.09
CA GLU A 109 7.86 14.47 14.35
C GLU A 109 7.04 13.58 15.28
N ALA A 110 6.21 14.20 16.12
CA ALA A 110 5.20 13.55 16.94
C ALA A 110 3.82 14.10 16.56
N PRO A 111 3.28 13.75 15.39
CA PRO A 111 2.00 14.26 14.94
C PRO A 111 0.88 13.75 15.84
N GLU A 112 -0.16 14.57 16.02
CA GLU A 112 -1.39 14.11 16.66
C GLU A 112 -2.02 12.93 15.91
N GLN A 113 -2.66 12.05 16.67
CA GLN A 113 -3.29 10.86 16.10
C GLN A 113 -4.48 11.27 15.22
N LYS A 114 -4.37 10.98 13.94
CA LYS A 114 -5.44 11.19 12.99
C LYS A 114 -6.64 10.29 13.31
N PRO A 115 -7.87 10.78 13.24
CA PRO A 115 -9.06 9.97 13.49
C PRO A 115 -9.14 8.77 12.52
N ARG A 116 -9.84 7.76 12.95
CA ARG A 116 -10.16 6.56 12.15
C ARG A 116 -11.67 6.40 12.09
N MET A 117 -12.15 5.71 11.08
CA MET A 117 -13.56 5.30 11.05
C MET A 117 -13.92 4.51 12.29
N GLN A 118 -15.16 4.65 12.75
CA GLN A 118 -15.67 3.87 13.86
C GLN A 118 -15.51 2.37 13.60
N HIS A 119 -15.25 1.61 14.65
CA HIS A 119 -14.96 0.16 14.55
C HIS A 119 -16.06 -0.58 13.79
N GLY A 120 -17.33 -0.28 14.08
CA GLY A 120 -18.48 -0.92 13.43
C GLY A 120 -18.61 -0.65 11.92
N ALA A 121 -17.95 0.38 11.41
CA ALA A 121 -17.91 0.66 9.98
C ALA A 121 -16.85 -0.19 9.23
N ILE A 122 -15.94 -0.84 9.98
CA ILE A 122 -14.82 -1.59 9.41
C ILE A 122 -14.88 -3.08 9.78
N ALA A 123 -15.30 -3.39 11.01
CA ALA A 123 -15.37 -4.76 11.52
C ALA A 123 -16.84 -5.17 11.68
N HIS A 124 -17.19 -6.27 11.06
CA HIS A 124 -18.56 -6.77 11.01
C HIS A 124 -18.60 -8.19 11.62
N PRO A 125 -19.24 -8.38 12.78
CA PRO A 125 -19.42 -9.72 13.34
C PRO A 125 -20.36 -10.53 12.44
N GLU A 126 -20.01 -11.80 12.23
CA GLU A 126 -20.79 -12.82 11.51
C GLU A 126 -21.04 -12.50 10.01
N HIS A 127 -21.52 -11.32 9.67
CA HIS A 127 -21.83 -10.94 8.29
C HIS A 127 -21.62 -9.45 8.02
N TYR A 128 -21.40 -9.10 6.76
CA TYR A 128 -21.14 -7.73 6.33
C TYR A 128 -22.31 -6.82 6.70
N GLY A 129 -21.98 -5.65 7.28
CA GLY A 129 -22.96 -4.67 7.75
C GLY A 129 -23.37 -4.82 9.21
N ALA A 130 -23.18 -5.99 9.85
CA ALA A 130 -23.62 -6.22 11.22
C ALA A 130 -22.95 -5.28 12.26
N GLY A 131 -21.74 -4.79 11.97
CA GLY A 131 -21.02 -3.85 12.86
C GLY A 131 -21.64 -2.45 12.90
N LEU A 132 -22.41 -2.06 11.89
CA LEU A 132 -23.06 -0.74 11.82
C LEU A 132 -24.30 -0.64 12.74
N GLY A 133 -24.90 -1.76 13.13
CA GLY A 133 -26.17 -1.75 13.90
C GLY A 133 -27.28 -1.03 13.14
N SER A 134 -27.84 0.03 13.73
CA SER A 134 -28.86 0.88 13.10
C SER A 134 -28.28 2.05 12.28
N THR A 135 -26.96 2.23 12.25
CA THR A 135 -26.29 3.30 11.50
C THR A 135 -26.15 2.91 10.05
N SER A 136 -26.44 3.81 9.11
CA SER A 136 -26.14 3.56 7.70
C SER A 136 -24.65 3.76 7.38
N ALA A 137 -24.17 3.14 6.31
CA ALA A 137 -22.80 3.34 5.85
C ALA A 137 -22.52 4.81 5.50
N GLU A 138 -23.49 5.48 4.89
CA GLU A 138 -23.41 6.90 4.56
C GLU A 138 -23.27 7.77 5.80
N ALA A 139 -24.02 7.50 6.86
CA ALA A 139 -23.91 8.23 8.12
C ALA A 139 -22.53 8.01 8.77
N ALA A 140 -22.04 6.78 8.80
CA ALA A 140 -20.72 6.47 9.34
C ALA A 140 -19.58 7.17 8.56
N LEU A 141 -19.71 7.30 7.25
CA LEU A 141 -18.76 8.05 6.41
C LEU A 141 -18.86 9.56 6.65
N ALA A 142 -20.06 10.10 6.82
CA ALA A 142 -20.25 11.53 7.13
C ALA A 142 -19.66 11.90 8.50
N ASP A 143 -19.85 11.04 9.51
CA ASP A 143 -19.23 11.21 10.84
C ASP A 143 -17.70 11.21 10.75
N TYR A 144 -17.13 10.30 9.94
CA TYR A 144 -15.69 10.27 9.72
C TYR A 144 -15.17 11.50 8.98
N ASP A 145 -15.88 11.98 7.97
CA ASP A 145 -15.52 13.20 7.26
C ASP A 145 -15.53 14.41 8.21
N SER A 146 -16.53 14.52 9.10
CA SER A 146 -16.59 15.58 10.11
C SER A 146 -15.41 15.50 11.09
N ALA A 147 -15.14 14.32 11.65
CA ALA A 147 -14.01 14.13 12.56
C ALA A 147 -12.67 14.46 11.91
N LEU A 148 -12.52 14.16 10.63
CA LEU A 148 -11.33 14.47 9.87
C LEU A 148 -11.17 15.98 9.63
N ALA A 149 -12.25 16.69 9.32
CA ALA A 149 -12.25 18.15 9.15
C ALA A 149 -11.86 18.85 10.46
N ASP A 150 -12.45 18.42 11.58
CA ASP A 150 -12.15 18.97 12.92
C ASP A 150 -10.66 18.75 13.29
N HIS A 151 -10.14 17.55 13.02
CA HIS A 151 -8.72 17.25 13.24
C HIS A 151 -7.80 18.17 12.43
N TYR A 152 -8.08 18.38 11.15
CA TYR A 152 -7.25 19.27 10.33
C TYR A 152 -7.35 20.73 10.74
N ALA A 153 -8.51 21.17 11.18
CA ALA A 153 -8.69 22.50 11.74
C ALA A 153 -7.90 22.68 13.04
N SER A 154 -7.92 21.69 13.95
CA SER A 154 -7.19 21.75 15.22
C SER A 154 -5.68 21.81 15.06
N VAL A 155 -5.12 21.12 14.06
CA VAL A 155 -3.66 21.12 13.79
C VAL A 155 -3.23 22.26 12.86
N GLY A 156 -4.14 23.18 12.50
CA GLY A 156 -3.84 24.35 11.69
C GLY A 156 -3.39 24.03 10.27
N LYS A 157 -3.78 22.88 9.72
CA LYS A 157 -3.48 22.49 8.34
C LYS A 157 -4.72 22.74 7.47
N PRO A 158 -4.85 23.91 6.82
CA PRO A 158 -5.88 24.10 5.82
C PRO A 158 -5.61 23.13 4.68
N THR A 159 -6.44 22.14 4.50
CA THR A 159 -6.28 21.15 3.44
C THR A 159 -7.55 21.05 2.62
N THR A 160 -7.39 20.78 1.33
CA THR A 160 -8.49 20.30 0.49
C THR A 160 -8.87 18.86 0.82
N ALA A 161 -8.12 18.21 1.72
CA ALA A 161 -8.26 16.84 2.17
C ALA A 161 -9.00 16.73 3.53
N ASP A 162 -9.88 17.66 3.81
CA ASP A 162 -10.75 17.69 4.99
C ASP A 162 -11.90 16.67 4.94
N SER A 163 -12.02 15.93 3.86
CA SER A 163 -13.04 14.92 3.63
C SER A 163 -12.43 13.71 2.96
N TRP A 164 -12.47 12.56 3.62
CA TRP A 164 -11.99 11.30 3.07
C TRP A 164 -12.80 10.88 1.83
N THR A 165 -14.11 11.06 1.88
CA THR A 165 -14.99 10.71 0.75
C THR A 165 -14.65 11.51 -0.50
N ARG A 166 -14.47 12.83 -0.38
CA ARG A 166 -14.11 13.71 -1.51
C ARG A 166 -12.71 13.38 -2.05
N GLU A 167 -11.73 13.23 -1.17
CA GLU A 167 -10.36 12.91 -1.57
C GLU A 167 -10.28 11.58 -2.31
N THR A 168 -10.97 10.55 -1.80
CA THR A 168 -11.01 9.21 -2.40
C THR A 168 -11.61 9.24 -3.79
N ILE A 169 -12.75 9.91 -3.98
CA ILE A 169 -13.40 10.03 -5.29
C ILE A 169 -12.53 10.81 -6.27
N THR A 170 -11.87 11.87 -5.81
CA THR A 170 -10.95 12.65 -6.66
C THR A 170 -9.79 11.78 -7.16
N LYS A 171 -9.22 10.96 -6.29
CA LYS A 171 -8.15 10.01 -6.66
C LYS A 171 -8.63 8.96 -7.65
N ILE A 172 -9.82 8.40 -7.43
CA ILE A 172 -10.40 7.39 -8.34
C ILE A 172 -10.69 7.98 -9.72
N LYS A 173 -11.29 9.19 -9.77
CA LYS A 173 -11.56 9.89 -11.05
C LYS A 173 -10.29 10.24 -11.82
N GLY A 174 -9.19 10.49 -11.13
CA GLY A 174 -7.88 10.75 -11.74
C GLY A 174 -7.24 9.53 -12.40
N ARG A 175 -7.84 8.34 -12.29
CA ARG A 175 -7.33 7.07 -12.83
C ARG A 175 -5.82 6.90 -12.62
N PRO A 176 -5.36 6.85 -11.37
CA PRO A 176 -3.94 6.69 -11.11
C PRO A 176 -3.44 5.35 -11.66
N ARG A 177 -2.34 5.37 -12.36
CA ARG A 177 -1.66 4.16 -12.85
C ARG A 177 -2.48 3.35 -13.86
N ASP A 178 -3.06 3.98 -14.86
CA ASP A 178 -3.83 3.29 -15.92
C ASP A 178 -2.99 2.21 -16.64
N GLU A 179 -1.67 2.38 -16.72
CA GLU A 179 -0.75 1.45 -17.37
C GLU A 179 -0.28 0.30 -16.46
N LEU A 180 -0.65 0.34 -15.16
CA LEU A 180 -0.12 -0.60 -14.15
C LEU A 180 -0.30 -2.06 -14.54
N ARG A 181 -1.47 -2.43 -15.10
CA ARG A 181 -1.73 -3.81 -15.54
C ARG A 181 -0.74 -4.27 -16.61
N GLY A 182 -0.52 -3.45 -17.64
CA GLY A 182 0.43 -3.76 -18.71
C GLY A 182 1.87 -3.85 -18.22
N GLN A 183 2.25 -2.99 -17.28
CA GLN A 183 3.57 -2.99 -16.68
C GLN A 183 3.80 -4.22 -15.78
N LEU A 184 2.81 -4.63 -14.98
CA LEU A 184 2.90 -5.86 -14.18
C LEU A 184 2.98 -7.11 -15.05
N LYS A 185 2.23 -7.13 -16.17
CA LYS A 185 2.30 -8.23 -17.15
C LYS A 185 3.69 -8.36 -17.75
N GLN A 186 4.42 -7.27 -18.02
CA GLN A 186 5.81 -7.30 -18.47
C GLN A 186 6.75 -7.93 -17.42
N LEU A 187 6.41 -7.83 -16.15
CA LEU A 187 7.17 -8.43 -15.05
C LEU A 187 6.73 -9.87 -14.73
N GLY A 188 5.79 -10.42 -15.49
CA GLY A 188 5.31 -11.79 -15.36
C GLY A 188 4.05 -11.94 -14.46
N PHE A 189 3.37 -10.84 -14.11
CA PHE A 189 2.16 -10.87 -13.32
C PHE A 189 0.96 -10.42 -14.16
N ASP A 190 0.06 -11.36 -14.48
CA ASP A 190 -1.16 -11.05 -15.21
C ASP A 190 -2.36 -11.14 -14.28
N PHE A 191 -3.00 -9.99 -14.04
CA PHE A 191 -4.20 -9.87 -13.22
C PHE A 191 -5.51 -9.89 -14.05
N GLY A 192 -5.47 -10.49 -15.24
CA GLY A 192 -6.61 -10.66 -16.15
C GLY A 192 -6.84 -9.50 -17.09
#